data_4338d13b94898d21786ae24447bef75d
#
_entry.id   4338d13b94898d21786ae24447bef75d
#
_cell.length_a   1.000
_cell.length_b   1.000
_cell.length_c   1.000
_cell.angle_alpha   90.00
_cell.angle_beta   90.00
_cell.angle_gamma   90.00
#
_symmetry.space_group_name_H-M   'P 1'
#
loop_
_entity.id
_entity.type
_entity.pdbx_description
1 polymer ?
#
loop_
_entity_poly.entity_id
_entity_poly.type
_entity_poly.pdbx_seq_one_letter_code
_entity_poly.pdbx_strand_id
1 'polypeptide(L)' 'MIYPPDEDGGRRVRADGSILGLAYSVRDVVAFLQEAGLQGWDEMDVVRSALIEWRGGGPAVWTR' A
#
# COMPACT_ATOMS: atom_id res chain seq x y z
N MET A 1 -2.06 -6.47 1.56
CA MET A 1 -1.72 -6.14 2.95
C MET A 1 -0.64 -5.07 2.99
N ILE A 2 -0.87 -4.06 3.78
CA ILE A 2 0.08 -2.96 3.96
C ILE A 2 0.58 -3.04 5.41
N TYR A 3 1.87 -3.25 5.59
CA TYR A 3 2.46 -3.40 6.91
C TYR A 3 2.66 -2.05 7.60
N PRO A 4 2.94 -2.06 8.92
CA PRO A 4 3.24 -0.81 9.62
C PRO A 4 4.47 -0.11 9.04
N PRO A 5 4.57 1.21 9.19
CA PRO A 5 5.76 1.93 8.75
C PRO A 5 7.01 1.42 9.48
N ASP A 6 8.12 1.31 8.75
CA ASP A 6 9.41 0.98 9.35
C ASP A 6 10.14 2.26 9.75
N GLU A 7 11.42 2.14 10.08
CA GLU A 7 12.21 3.28 10.55
C GLU A 7 12.31 4.40 9.52
N ASP A 8 12.29 4.04 8.25
CA ASP A 8 12.37 5.01 7.16
C ASP A 8 11.02 5.60 6.78
N GLY A 9 9.96 5.11 7.40
CA GLY A 9 8.62 5.53 7.08
C GLY A 9 7.99 4.76 5.94
N GLY A 10 8.74 3.85 5.31
CA GLY A 10 8.22 3.01 4.23
C GLY A 10 7.34 1.88 4.77
N ARG A 11 6.30 1.56 4.06
CA ARG A 11 5.38 0.48 4.43
C ARG A 11 5.43 -0.61 3.36
N ARG A 12 5.70 -1.84 3.79
CA ARG A 12 5.74 -2.95 2.85
C ARG A 12 4.36 -3.24 2.30
N VAL A 13 4.32 -3.47 0.99
CA VAL A 13 3.09 -3.83 0.30
C VAL A 13 3.22 -5.29 -0.11
N ARG A 14 2.26 -6.10 0.32
CA ARG A 14 2.24 -7.53 0.01
C ARG A 14 0.95 -7.88 -0.69
N ALA A 15 1.05 -8.69 -1.73
CA ALA A 15 -0.09 -9.20 -2.45
C ALA A 15 0.18 -10.63 -2.89
N ASP A 16 -0.80 -11.52 -2.70
CA ASP A 16 -0.72 -12.93 -3.11
C ASP A 16 0.53 -13.64 -2.59
N GLY A 17 0.93 -13.31 -1.36
CA GLY A 17 2.09 -13.92 -0.75
C GLY A 17 3.42 -13.35 -1.17
N SER A 18 3.44 -12.35 -2.03
CA SER A 18 4.67 -11.72 -2.51
C SER A 18 4.77 -10.28 -2.04
N ILE A 19 5.97 -9.88 -1.65
CA ILE A 19 6.24 -8.48 -1.29
C ILE A 19 6.46 -7.71 -2.58
N LEU A 20 5.64 -6.69 -2.82
CA LEU A 20 5.74 -5.87 -4.02
C LEU A 20 6.78 -4.77 -3.89
N GLY A 21 6.97 -4.25 -2.68
CA GLY A 21 7.95 -3.22 -2.44
C GLY A 21 7.62 -2.39 -1.22
N LEU A 22 8.35 -1.30 -1.05
CA LEU A 22 8.13 -0.33 0.02
C LEU A 22 7.42 0.89 -0.55
N ALA A 23 6.28 1.23 0.04
CA ALA A 23 5.51 2.41 -0.34
C ALA A 23 5.76 3.51 0.69
N TYR A 24 5.85 4.73 0.22
CA TYR A 24 5.99 5.91 1.07
C TYR A 24 4.76 6.81 1.01
N SER A 25 3.78 6.42 0.22
CA SER A 25 2.52 7.15 0.09
C SER A 25 1.48 6.23 -0.56
N VAL A 26 0.22 6.66 -0.54
CA VAL A 26 -0.86 5.93 -1.22
C VAL A 26 -0.57 5.83 -2.72
N ARG A 27 0.05 6.86 -3.30
CA ARG A 27 0.41 6.84 -4.72
C ARG A 27 1.33 5.66 -5.04
N ASP A 28 2.28 5.39 -4.17
CA ASP A 28 3.19 4.26 -4.37
C ASP A 28 2.44 2.93 -4.33
N VAL A 29 1.46 2.83 -3.44
CA VAL A 29 0.62 1.62 -3.37
C VAL A 29 -0.12 1.41 -4.69
N VAL A 30 -0.67 2.49 -5.24
CA VAL A 30 -1.36 2.42 -6.54
C VAL A 30 -0.40 1.91 -7.63
N ALA A 31 0.82 2.45 -7.65
CA ALA A 31 1.82 2.03 -8.64
C ALA A 31 2.12 0.54 -8.52
N PHE A 32 2.30 0.04 -7.31
CA PHE A 32 2.56 -1.39 -7.11
C PHE A 32 1.40 -2.25 -7.56
N LEU A 33 0.17 -1.83 -7.28
CA LEU A 33 -1.00 -2.59 -7.71
C LEU A 33 -1.11 -2.63 -9.22
N GLN A 34 -0.81 -1.53 -9.89
CA GLN A 34 -0.83 -1.49 -11.35
C GLN A 34 0.23 -2.41 -11.94
N GLU A 35 1.42 -2.44 -11.36
CA GLU A 35 2.47 -3.37 -11.79
C GLU A 35 2.08 -4.82 -11.58
N ALA A 36 1.26 -5.10 -10.57
CA ALA A 36 0.78 -6.44 -10.30
C ALA A 36 -0.40 -6.83 -11.19
N GLY A 37 -0.81 -5.97 -12.11
CA GLY A 37 -1.88 -6.26 -13.04
C GLY A 37 -3.26 -5.77 -12.62
N LEU A 38 -3.35 -5.07 -11.48
CA LEU A 38 -4.63 -4.53 -10.98
C LEU A 38 -4.82 -3.11 -11.48
N GLN A 39 -5.01 -2.98 -12.78
CA GLN A 39 -5.18 -1.67 -13.40
C GLN A 39 -6.55 -1.09 -13.14
N GLY A 40 -6.66 0.22 -13.29
CA GLY A 40 -7.93 0.91 -13.08
C GLY A 40 -8.13 1.40 -11.65
N TRP A 41 -7.20 1.09 -10.75
CA TRP A 41 -7.26 1.58 -9.38
C TRP A 41 -6.61 2.96 -9.30
N ASP A 42 -7.26 3.87 -8.57
CA ASP A 42 -6.65 5.16 -8.23
C ASP A 42 -6.47 5.24 -6.71
N GLU A 43 -6.01 6.41 -6.22
CA GLU A 43 -5.74 6.56 -4.79
C GLU A 43 -7.00 6.40 -3.93
N MET A 44 -8.13 6.88 -4.41
CA MET A 44 -9.39 6.76 -3.69
C MET A 44 -9.84 5.30 -3.61
N ASP A 45 -9.63 4.55 -4.67
CA ASP A 45 -9.96 3.12 -4.66
C ASP A 45 -9.13 2.38 -3.61
N VAL A 46 -7.85 2.71 -3.52
CA VAL A 46 -6.95 2.09 -2.54
C VAL A 46 -7.43 2.41 -1.13
N VAL A 47 -7.75 3.67 -0.86
CA VAL A 47 -8.17 4.11 0.48
C VAL A 47 -9.47 3.45 0.90
N ARG A 48 -10.40 3.27 -0.03
CA ARG A 48 -11.73 2.76 0.26
C ARG A 48 -11.87 1.25 0.18
N SER A 49 -10.90 0.57 -0.40
CA SER A 49 -11.05 -0.85 -0.68
C SER A 49 -11.01 -1.69 0.60
N ALA A 50 -12.01 -2.53 0.79
CA ALA A 50 -12.03 -3.52 1.86
C ALA A 50 -11.08 -4.69 1.57
N LEU A 51 -10.58 -4.79 0.34
CA LEU A 51 -9.65 -5.85 -0.04
C LEU A 51 -8.22 -5.54 0.43
N ILE A 52 -7.94 -4.29 0.75
CA ILE A 52 -6.62 -3.89 1.22
C ILE A 52 -6.63 -3.82 2.73
N GLU A 53 -5.80 -4.61 3.36
CA GLU A 53 -5.66 -4.63 4.80
C GLU A 53 -4.52 -3.70 5.21
N TRP A 54 -4.83 -2.75 6.05
CA TRP A 54 -3.86 -1.80 6.59
C TRP A 54 -3.51 -2.18 8.02
N ARG A 55 -2.24 -2.48 8.26
CA ARG A 55 -1.78 -2.87 9.60
C ARG A 55 -0.88 -1.78 10.16
N GLY A 56 -1.10 -1.45 11.43
CA GLY A 56 -0.30 -0.44 12.10
C GLY A 56 -0.68 0.97 11.73
N GLY A 57 -1.94 1.19 11.35
CA GLY A 57 -2.45 2.48 10.96
C GLY A 57 -3.06 2.46 9.58
N GLY A 58 -3.97 3.37 9.32
CA GLY A 58 -4.68 3.46 8.05
C GLY A 58 -3.86 4.12 6.95
N PRO A 59 -4.55 4.49 5.85
CA PRO A 59 -3.86 5.04 4.68
C PRO A 59 -3.26 6.43 4.87
N ALA A 60 -3.52 7.08 5.99
CA ALA A 60 -2.95 8.40 6.29
C ALA A 60 -1.69 8.33 7.14
N VAL A 61 -1.28 7.13 7.58
CA VAL A 61 -0.15 6.98 8.49
C VAL A 61 1.12 6.68 7.72
N TRP A 62 1.94 7.69 7.57
CA TRP A 62 3.24 7.61 6.90
C TRP A 62 4.24 8.39 7.74
N THR A 63 5.11 7.68 8.45
CA THR A 63 6.05 8.32 9.38
C THR A 63 7.27 8.85 8.65
N ARG A 64 7.16 10.08 8.20
CA ARG A 64 8.30 10.74 7.55
C ARG A 64 8.44 12.13 8.03
#